data_876f26f01b3bb141c3311de3bf8efe30
#
_entry.id   876f26f01b3bb141c3311de3bf8efe30
#
_cell.length_a   1.000
_cell.length_b   1.000
_cell.length_c   1.000
_cell.angle_alpha   90.00
_cell.angle_beta   90.00
_cell.angle_gamma   90.00
#
_symmetry.space_group_name_H-M   'P 1'
#
loop_
_entity.id
_entity.type
_entity.pdbx_description
1 polymer ?
#
loop_
_entity_poly.entity_id
_entity_poly.type
_entity_poly.pdbx_seq_one_letter_code
_entity_poly.pdbx_strand_id
1 'polypeptide(L)'
;MGLFKYLDSITPKIYILSLGNEITIAKIGYTKKEIEKRIRDYKFSGQWKGREGEIKIHAIFENPKAETIEDYAIAILNRQGVEKTNDKNLGGGYTEWYNCSPRKIQSSILL
;
A
#
# COMPACT_ATOMS: atom_id res chain seq x y z
N MET A 1 28.51 17.66 -4.22
CA MET A 1 28.29 16.63 -3.20
C MET A 1 26.88 16.62 -2.64
N GLY A 2 26.24 17.78 -2.58
CA GLY A 2 24.88 17.87 -2.08
C GLY A 2 23.88 17.01 -2.84
N LEU A 3 24.08 16.85 -4.14
CA LEU A 3 23.17 16.06 -4.96
C LEU A 3 23.15 14.59 -4.53
N PHE A 4 24.32 13.99 -4.37
CA PHE A 4 24.39 12.58 -3.96
C PHE A 4 23.85 12.37 -2.56
N LYS A 5 24.18 13.27 -1.66
CA LYS A 5 23.64 13.24 -0.31
C LYS A 5 22.12 13.29 -0.31
N TYR A 6 21.56 14.14 -1.17
CA TYR A 6 20.13 14.31 -1.28
C TYR A 6 19.46 13.02 -1.78
N LEU A 7 20.04 12.41 -2.83
CA LEU A 7 19.51 11.17 -3.38
C LEU A 7 19.60 10.03 -2.38
N ASP A 8 20.71 9.97 -1.64
CA ASP A 8 20.91 8.90 -0.66
C ASP A 8 19.94 9.03 0.53
N SER A 9 19.37 10.21 0.75
CA SER A 9 18.42 10.42 1.84
C SER A 9 17.02 9.95 1.50
N ILE A 10 16.75 9.61 0.23
CA ILE A 10 15.42 9.16 -0.20
C ILE A 10 15.29 7.68 0.09
N THR A 11 14.62 7.37 1.19
CA THR A 11 14.37 6.00 1.61
C THR A 11 12.97 5.58 1.15
N PRO A 12 12.85 4.46 0.45
CA PRO A 12 11.53 3.95 0.09
C PRO A 12 10.71 3.63 1.33
N LYS A 13 9.41 3.68 1.17
CA LYS A 13 8.46 3.42 2.25
C LYS A 13 7.55 2.28 1.87
N ILE A 14 7.22 1.45 2.86
CA ILE A 14 6.12 0.50 2.74
C ILE A 14 4.92 1.16 3.40
N TYR A 15 3.78 1.05 2.76
CA TYR A 15 2.56 1.58 3.33
C TYR A 15 1.48 0.52 3.32
N ILE A 16 0.61 0.59 4.32
CA ILE A 16 -0.57 -0.25 4.43
C ILE A 16 -1.76 0.69 4.47
N LEU A 17 -2.66 0.51 3.53
CA LEU A 17 -3.86 1.34 3.41
C LEU A 17 -5.08 0.50 3.74
N SER A 18 -6.12 1.16 4.23
CA SER A 18 -7.43 0.56 4.40
C SER A 18 -8.46 1.43 3.70
N LEU A 19 -9.64 0.87 3.46
CA LEU A 19 -10.69 1.53 2.71
C LEU A 19 -11.78 2.01 3.67
N GLY A 20 -11.75 3.28 4.02
CA GLY A 20 -12.76 3.90 4.83
C GLY A 20 -12.99 3.18 6.15
N ASN A 21 -14.23 2.80 6.41
CA ASN A 21 -14.60 2.02 7.58
C ASN A 21 -14.53 0.52 7.32
N GLU A 22 -14.12 0.12 6.12
CA GLU A 22 -13.97 -1.28 5.74
C GLU A 22 -12.67 -1.82 6.30
N ILE A 23 -12.76 -2.50 7.43
CA ILE A 23 -11.58 -3.08 8.08
C ILE A 23 -11.18 -4.41 7.46
N THR A 24 -11.91 -4.85 6.45
CA THR A 24 -11.71 -6.15 5.79
C THR A 24 -11.10 -6.01 4.40
N ILE A 25 -10.77 -4.80 3.99
CA ILE A 25 -10.13 -4.57 2.69
C ILE A 25 -8.90 -3.70 2.93
N ALA A 26 -7.75 -4.21 2.53
CA ALA A 26 -6.50 -3.51 2.77
C ALA A 26 -5.53 -3.74 1.61
N LYS A 27 -4.57 -2.82 1.49
CA LYS A 27 -3.56 -2.84 0.46
C LYS A 27 -2.19 -2.66 1.08
N ILE A 28 -1.21 -3.39 0.57
CA ILE A 28 0.19 -3.12 0.85
C ILE A 28 0.84 -2.60 -0.43
N GLY A 29 1.74 -1.65 -0.28
CA GLY A 29 2.49 -1.12 -1.40
C GLY A 29 3.80 -0.53 -0.94
N TYR A 30 4.65 -0.14 -1.90
CA TYR A 30 5.83 0.63 -1.59
C TYR A 30 5.88 1.86 -2.48
N THR A 31 6.60 2.87 -2.04
CA THR A 31 6.76 4.09 -2.82
C THR A 31 8.05 4.80 -2.41
N LYS A 32 8.67 5.47 -3.36
CA LYS A 32 9.76 6.40 -3.10
C LYS A 32 9.23 7.83 -2.97
N LYS A 33 7.96 8.03 -3.26
CA LYS A 33 7.29 9.32 -3.15
C LYS A 33 6.76 9.53 -1.74
N GLU A 34 6.41 10.75 -1.44
CA GLU A 34 5.60 11.03 -0.26
C GLU A 34 4.29 10.27 -0.34
N ILE A 35 3.83 9.71 0.79
CA ILE A 35 2.60 8.91 0.78
C ILE A 35 1.39 9.75 0.36
N GLU A 36 1.37 11.01 0.72
CA GLU A 36 0.28 11.90 0.33
C GLU A 36 0.20 12.06 -1.19
N LYS A 37 1.34 12.08 -1.86
CA LYS A 37 1.38 12.13 -3.31
C LYS A 37 0.86 10.84 -3.91
N ARG A 38 1.19 9.70 -3.30
CA ARG A 38 0.73 8.40 -3.78
C ARG A 38 -0.78 8.29 -3.65
N ILE A 39 -1.34 8.74 -2.54
CA ILE A 39 -2.78 8.74 -2.35
C ILE A 39 -3.45 9.70 -3.33
N ARG A 40 -2.82 10.84 -3.58
CA ARG A 40 -3.33 11.81 -4.54
C ARG A 40 -3.39 11.22 -5.95
N ASP A 41 -2.46 10.32 -6.29
CA ASP A 41 -2.50 9.65 -7.58
C ASP A 41 -3.79 8.83 -7.75
N TYR A 42 -4.32 8.28 -6.68
CA TYR A 42 -5.60 7.55 -6.72
C TYR A 42 -6.77 8.47 -7.02
N LYS A 43 -6.69 9.73 -6.61
CA LYS A 43 -7.74 10.70 -6.86
C LYS A 43 -8.03 10.86 -8.35
N PHE A 44 -7.02 10.71 -9.18
CA PHE A 44 -7.14 10.86 -10.62
C PHE A 44 -7.37 9.52 -11.33
N SER A 45 -7.42 8.43 -10.61
CA SER A 45 -7.84 7.13 -11.15
C SER A 45 -9.35 7.14 -11.30
N GLY A 46 -9.86 6.74 -12.45
CA GLY A 46 -11.26 6.92 -12.78
C GLY A 46 -12.25 6.45 -11.71
N GLN A 47 -12.07 5.25 -11.16
CA GLN A 47 -12.99 4.71 -10.18
C GLN A 47 -12.83 5.28 -8.78
N TRP A 48 -11.70 5.93 -8.50
CA TRP A 48 -11.50 6.57 -7.21
C TRP A 48 -12.03 8.00 -7.17
N LYS A 49 -12.47 8.50 -8.30
CA LYS A 49 -12.97 9.87 -8.37
C LYS A 49 -14.13 10.06 -7.40
N GLY A 50 -13.94 10.93 -6.43
CA GLY A 50 -14.93 11.18 -5.39
C GLY A 50 -14.87 10.24 -4.20
N ARG A 51 -14.00 9.23 -4.24
CA ARG A 51 -13.85 8.26 -3.15
C ARG A 51 -12.46 8.25 -2.52
N GLU A 52 -11.56 9.08 -2.97
CA GLU A 52 -10.19 9.11 -2.47
C GLU A 52 -10.10 9.43 -0.98
N GLY A 53 -11.12 10.12 -0.44
CA GLY A 53 -11.19 10.39 0.99
C GLY A 53 -11.46 9.17 1.85
N GLU A 54 -11.85 8.06 1.24
CA GLU A 54 -12.08 6.81 1.96
C GLU A 54 -10.79 6.04 2.20
N ILE A 55 -9.71 6.41 1.52
CA ILE A 55 -8.41 5.75 1.70
C ILE A 55 -7.79 6.26 3.00
N LYS A 56 -7.47 5.33 3.88
CA LYS A 56 -6.82 5.65 5.16
C LYS A 56 -5.47 4.98 5.23
N ILE A 57 -4.51 5.68 5.82
CA ILE A 57 -3.17 5.15 6.06
C ILE A 57 -3.21 4.42 7.39
N HIS A 58 -3.00 3.11 7.33
CA HIS A 58 -2.91 2.31 8.55
C HIS A 58 -1.51 2.35 9.13
N ALA A 59 -0.49 2.23 8.28
CA ALA A 59 0.90 2.23 8.72
C ALA A 59 1.82 2.63 7.58
N ILE A 60 2.95 3.24 7.92
CA ILE A 60 4.02 3.58 7.00
C ILE A 60 5.34 3.23 7.67
N PHE A 61 6.22 2.54 6.93
CA PHE A 61 7.55 2.17 7.41
C PHE A 61 8.59 2.55 6.37
N GLU A 62 9.65 3.22 6.78
CA GLU A 62 10.79 3.48 5.91
C GLU A 62 11.74 2.29 5.96
N ASN A 63 12.13 1.80 4.78
CA ASN A 63 13.08 0.70 4.70
C ASN A 63 13.70 0.67 3.30
N PRO A 64 15.04 0.60 3.20
CA PRO A 64 15.69 0.52 1.89
C PRO A 64 15.24 -0.69 1.05
N LYS A 65 14.74 -1.74 1.70
CA LYS A 65 14.26 -2.95 1.04
C LYS A 65 12.75 -3.01 0.94
N ALA A 66 12.09 -1.85 0.87
CA ALA A 66 10.63 -1.77 0.87
C ALA A 66 9.99 -2.65 -0.21
N GLU A 67 10.55 -2.63 -1.42
CA GLU A 67 10.01 -3.44 -2.52
C GLU A 67 10.09 -4.93 -2.20
N THR A 68 11.22 -5.39 -1.68
CA THR A 68 11.41 -6.79 -1.31
C THR A 68 10.45 -7.19 -0.19
N ILE A 69 10.25 -6.31 0.77
CA ILE A 69 9.34 -6.58 1.88
C ILE A 69 7.90 -6.66 1.38
N GLU A 70 7.52 -5.80 0.44
CA GLU A 70 6.20 -5.87 -0.17
C GLU A 70 5.99 -7.22 -0.85
N ASP A 71 6.97 -7.64 -1.67
CA ASP A 71 6.88 -8.92 -2.36
C ASP A 71 6.77 -10.09 -1.38
N TYR A 72 7.52 -10.02 -0.29
CA TYR A 72 7.48 -11.05 0.74
C TYR A 72 6.11 -11.12 1.41
N ALA A 73 5.56 -9.96 1.76
CA ALA A 73 4.24 -9.90 2.39
C ALA A 73 3.16 -10.46 1.46
N ILE A 74 3.22 -10.10 0.19
CA ILE A 74 2.28 -10.61 -0.81
C ILE A 74 2.38 -12.13 -0.93
N ALA A 75 3.60 -12.66 -0.93
CA ALA A 75 3.80 -14.11 -0.99
C ALA A 75 3.20 -14.82 0.22
N ILE A 76 3.35 -14.24 1.41
CA ILE A 76 2.77 -14.78 2.63
C ILE A 76 1.24 -14.78 2.57
N LEU A 77 0.65 -13.66 2.14
CA LEU A 77 -0.80 -13.54 2.03
C LEU A 77 -1.36 -14.58 1.05
N ASN A 78 -0.68 -14.76 -0.07
CA ASN A 78 -1.08 -15.76 -1.07
C ASN A 78 -0.98 -17.18 -0.50
N ARG A 79 0.08 -17.46 0.23
CA ARG A 79 0.27 -18.76 0.85
C ARG A 79 -0.78 -19.06 1.91
N GLN A 80 -1.25 -18.05 2.60
CA GLN A 80 -2.30 -18.16 3.60
C GLN A 80 -3.70 -18.20 3.00
N GLY A 81 -3.81 -18.12 1.67
CA GLY A 81 -5.09 -18.18 1.00
C GLY A 81 -5.90 -16.90 1.10
N VAL A 82 -5.27 -15.77 1.42
CA VAL A 82 -5.99 -14.49 1.47
C VAL A 82 -6.33 -14.07 0.05
N GLU A 83 -7.61 -13.85 -0.20
CA GLU A 83 -8.10 -13.49 -1.52
C GLU A 83 -7.88 -12.02 -1.83
N LYS A 84 -7.59 -11.72 -3.09
CA LYS A 84 -7.59 -10.36 -3.59
C LYS A 84 -9.02 -9.94 -3.88
N THR A 85 -9.32 -8.67 -3.67
CA THR A 85 -10.64 -8.18 -4.00
C THR A 85 -10.83 -8.14 -5.52
N ASN A 86 -12.07 -8.40 -5.95
CA ASN A 86 -12.46 -8.30 -7.34
C ASN A 86 -13.23 -7.02 -7.63
N ASP A 87 -13.27 -6.11 -6.69
CA ASP A 87 -14.03 -4.87 -6.84
C ASP A 87 -13.31 -3.91 -7.78
N LYS A 88 -13.77 -3.89 -9.03
CA LYS A 88 -13.20 -3.03 -10.06
C LYS A 88 -13.39 -1.54 -9.77
N ASN A 89 -14.28 -1.21 -8.83
CA ASN A 89 -14.47 0.18 -8.42
C ASN A 89 -13.27 0.72 -7.64
N LEU A 90 -12.31 -0.13 -7.30
CA LEU A 90 -11.08 0.29 -6.65
C LEU A 90 -10.01 0.78 -7.63
N GLY A 91 -10.37 0.99 -8.89
CA GLY A 91 -9.50 1.61 -9.87
C GLY A 91 -8.44 0.67 -10.43
N GLY A 92 -7.41 1.24 -11.03
CA GLY A 92 -6.36 0.49 -11.69
C GLY A 92 -5.53 -0.38 -10.76
N GLY A 93 -5.53 -0.10 -9.46
CA GLY A 93 -4.80 -0.87 -8.48
C GLY A 93 -5.66 -1.88 -7.73
N TYR A 94 -6.85 -2.19 -8.21
CA TYR A 94 -7.78 -3.04 -7.47
C TYR A 94 -7.24 -4.45 -7.23
N THR A 95 -6.39 -4.94 -8.11
CA THR A 95 -5.82 -6.29 -7.97
C THR A 95 -4.80 -6.39 -6.85
N GLU A 96 -4.39 -5.26 -6.28
CA GLU A 96 -3.44 -5.21 -5.18
C GLU A 96 -4.13 -5.04 -3.82
N TRP A 97 -5.45 -4.96 -3.81
CA TRP A 97 -6.23 -4.90 -2.59
C TRP A 97 -6.64 -6.30 -2.17
N TYR A 98 -6.55 -6.58 -0.88
CA TYR A 98 -6.82 -7.90 -0.32
C TYR A 98 -8.04 -7.87 0.57
N ASN A 99 -8.78 -8.96 0.59
CA ASN A 99 -9.92 -9.15 1.48
C ASN A 99 -9.43 -9.58 2.86
N CYS A 100 -8.77 -8.66 3.55
CA CYS A 100 -8.31 -8.91 4.91
C CYS A 100 -8.13 -7.57 5.63
N SER A 101 -7.95 -7.63 6.95
CA SER A 101 -7.70 -6.43 7.73
C SER A 101 -6.28 -5.90 7.47
N PRO A 102 -6.06 -4.59 7.62
CA PRO A 102 -4.71 -4.04 7.50
C PRO A 102 -3.77 -4.61 8.56
N ARG A 103 -4.29 -5.00 9.72
CA ARG A 103 -3.50 -5.63 10.77
C ARG A 103 -2.94 -6.97 10.33
N LYS A 104 -3.70 -7.73 9.54
CA LYS A 104 -3.21 -9.01 9.01
C LYS A 104 -2.04 -8.80 8.07
N ILE A 105 -2.10 -7.78 7.23
CA ILE A 105 -0.99 -7.43 6.35
C ILE A 105 0.23 -7.02 7.20
N GLN A 106 0.02 -6.20 8.20
CA GLN A 106 1.10 -5.76 9.06
C GLN A 106 1.78 -6.93 9.75
N SER A 107 1.01 -7.91 10.19
CA SER A 107 1.56 -9.13 10.81
C SER A 107 2.50 -9.87 9.89
N SER A 108 2.22 -9.88 8.59
CA SER A 108 3.06 -10.57 7.62
C SER A 108 4.42 -9.91 7.46
N ILE A 109 4.52 -8.62 7.75
CA ILE A 109 5.76 -7.86 7.63
C ILE A 109 6.64 -8.06 8.87
N LEU A 110 6.03 -8.30 10.02
CA LEU A 110 6.75 -8.41 11.30
C LEU A 110 7.39 -9.77 11.51
N LEU A 111 7.22 -10.68 10.58
CA LEU A 111 7.91 -11.96 10.64
C LEU A 111 9.37 -11.79 10.26
#